data_b19a02065839d93072deb921029cbef1
#
_entry.id   b19a02065839d93072deb921029cbef1
#
_cell.length_a   1.000
_cell.length_b   1.000
_cell.length_c   1.000
_cell.angle_alpha   90.00
_cell.angle_beta   90.00
_cell.angle_gamma   90.00
#
_symmetry.space_group_name_H-M   'P 1'
#
loop_
_entity.id
_entity.type
_entity.pdbx_description
1 polymer ?
#
loop_
_entity_poly.entity_id
_entity_poly.type
_entity_poly.pdbx_seq_one_letter_code
_entity_poly.pdbx_strand_id
1 'polypeptide(L)'
;MLVYTNEEGVKAGINPFDNGSAYTDIMKTQALKQALTKYGFTAAFGGGRRDEEKSRAKERIFSFRNSAQAWDPKNQRPEMWKLYNTKIQKGESMRVFPISNWTEKDIWQYIQRENIEIVPLYFAKERPVIYRDGNIIMVDDDRLKPVSYTHLTLPT
;
A
#
# COMPACT_ATOMS: atom_id res chain seq x y z
N MET A 1 -14.24 -3.54 12.15
CA MET A 1 -13.37 -3.42 10.95
C MET A 1 -14.28 -3.28 9.72
N LEU A 2 -13.98 -2.33 8.82
CA LEU A 2 -14.74 -2.13 7.59
C LEU A 2 -13.93 -2.73 6.43
N VAL A 3 -14.56 -3.65 5.69
CA VAL A 3 -13.98 -4.28 4.51
C VAL A 3 -14.73 -3.76 3.27
N TYR A 4 -13.99 -3.40 2.24
CA TYR A 4 -14.55 -2.94 0.97
C TYR A 4 -13.91 -3.69 -0.20
N THR A 5 -14.73 -4.16 -1.11
CA THR A 5 -14.29 -4.84 -2.33
C THR A 5 -14.91 -4.17 -3.54
N ASN A 6 -14.17 -4.02 -4.61
CA ASN A 6 -14.69 -3.52 -5.88
C ASN A 6 -15.52 -4.61 -6.56
N GLU A 7 -16.84 -4.51 -6.49
CA GLU A 7 -17.78 -5.51 -7.01
C GLU A 7 -17.68 -5.67 -8.55
N GLU A 8 -17.39 -4.60 -9.27
CA GLU A 8 -17.23 -4.64 -10.72
C GLU A 8 -15.99 -5.44 -11.11
N GLY A 9 -14.89 -5.27 -10.36
CA GLY A 9 -13.68 -6.05 -10.54
C GLY A 9 -13.89 -7.54 -10.25
N VAL A 10 -14.68 -7.86 -9.22
CA VAL A 10 -15.05 -9.25 -8.90
C VAL A 10 -15.89 -9.86 -10.01
N LYS A 11 -16.91 -9.14 -10.50
CA LYS A 11 -17.77 -9.60 -11.62
C LYS A 11 -16.98 -9.82 -12.91
N ALA A 12 -15.97 -8.99 -13.14
CA ALA A 12 -15.07 -9.12 -14.29
C ALA A 12 -14.01 -10.23 -14.14
N GLY A 13 -14.00 -10.96 -13.01
CA GLY A 13 -13.05 -12.03 -12.73
C GLY A 13 -11.60 -11.57 -12.54
N ILE A 14 -11.39 -10.28 -12.19
CA ILE A 14 -10.05 -9.71 -11.99
C ILE A 14 -9.36 -10.37 -10.80
N ASN A 15 -8.21 -10.99 -11.06
CA ASN A 15 -7.42 -11.68 -10.04
C ASN A 15 -5.91 -11.37 -10.17
N PRO A 16 -5.13 -11.58 -9.11
CA PRO A 16 -3.71 -11.19 -9.09
C PRO A 16 -2.82 -12.03 -10.00
N PHE A 17 -3.27 -13.23 -10.39
CA PHE A 17 -2.45 -14.18 -11.14
C PHE A 17 -2.49 -13.93 -12.64
N ASP A 18 -3.66 -13.53 -13.16
CA ASP A 18 -3.89 -13.37 -14.60
C ASP A 18 -3.89 -11.91 -15.05
N ASN A 19 -4.14 -10.98 -14.13
CA ASN A 19 -4.37 -9.58 -14.47
C ASN A 19 -3.27 -8.62 -13.99
N GLY A 20 -2.27 -9.08 -13.25
CA GLY A 20 -1.08 -8.32 -12.87
C GLY A 20 -1.33 -6.88 -12.40
N SER A 21 -0.87 -5.89 -13.20
CA SER A 21 -1.03 -4.47 -12.87
C SER A 21 -2.49 -4.01 -12.87
N ALA A 22 -3.34 -4.58 -13.72
CA ALA A 22 -4.77 -4.26 -13.75
C ALA A 22 -5.46 -4.66 -12.43
N TYR A 23 -5.08 -5.78 -11.83
CA TYR A 23 -5.55 -6.15 -10.50
C TYR A 23 -5.22 -5.08 -9.46
N THR A 24 -3.99 -4.59 -9.45
CA THR A 24 -3.57 -3.56 -8.49
C THR A 24 -4.35 -2.26 -8.68
N ASP A 25 -4.59 -1.84 -9.91
CA ASP A 25 -5.38 -0.64 -10.15
C ASP A 25 -6.85 -0.84 -9.76
N ILE A 26 -7.52 -1.86 -10.27
CA ILE A 26 -8.96 -2.06 -10.11
C ILE A 26 -9.32 -2.48 -8.68
N MET A 27 -8.63 -3.49 -8.14
CA MET A 27 -9.00 -4.11 -6.86
C MET A 27 -8.40 -3.41 -5.65
N LYS A 28 -7.37 -2.57 -5.81
CA LYS A 28 -6.76 -1.81 -4.72
C LYS A 28 -6.98 -0.31 -4.87
N THR A 29 -6.52 0.30 -5.98
CA THR A 29 -6.56 1.76 -6.13
C THR A 29 -8.00 2.28 -6.32
N GLN A 30 -8.75 1.71 -7.25
CA GLN A 30 -10.14 2.10 -7.49
C GLN A 30 -11.04 1.73 -6.31
N ALA A 31 -10.86 0.55 -5.73
CA ALA A 31 -11.61 0.13 -4.54
C ALA A 31 -11.40 1.10 -3.36
N LEU A 32 -10.16 1.56 -3.14
CA LEU A 32 -9.88 2.55 -2.10
C LEU A 32 -10.58 3.88 -2.37
N LYS A 33 -10.57 4.37 -3.61
CA LYS A 33 -11.27 5.61 -3.99
C LYS A 33 -12.78 5.48 -3.80
N GLN A 34 -13.36 4.36 -4.21
CA GLN A 34 -14.79 4.05 -4.03
C GLN A 34 -15.16 4.00 -2.55
N ALA A 35 -14.36 3.34 -1.72
CA ALA A 35 -14.59 3.26 -0.28
C ALA A 35 -14.56 4.63 0.38
N LEU A 36 -13.55 5.46 0.07
CA LEU A 36 -13.44 6.81 0.61
C LEU A 36 -14.65 7.67 0.26
N THR A 37 -15.11 7.59 -0.98
CA THR A 37 -16.30 8.32 -1.45
C THR A 37 -17.56 7.80 -0.78
N LYS A 38 -17.75 6.48 -0.77
CA LYS A 38 -18.95 5.82 -0.22
C LYS A 38 -19.17 6.15 1.27
N TYR A 39 -18.08 6.17 2.03
CA TYR A 39 -18.13 6.38 3.48
C TYR A 39 -17.84 7.84 3.90
N GLY A 40 -17.58 8.72 2.94
CA GLY A 40 -17.32 10.14 3.22
C GLY A 40 -16.03 10.39 4.00
N PHE A 41 -15.01 9.53 3.87
CA PHE A 41 -13.75 9.72 4.55
C PHE A 41 -12.95 10.86 3.90
N THR A 42 -12.55 11.82 4.71
CA THR A 42 -11.73 12.96 4.29
C THR A 42 -10.23 12.74 4.50
N ALA A 43 -9.86 11.76 5.33
CA ALA A 43 -8.47 11.38 5.57
C ALA A 43 -8.29 9.86 5.53
N ALA A 44 -7.18 9.41 4.95
CA ALA A 44 -6.77 8.00 4.96
C ALA A 44 -5.31 7.89 5.39
N PHE A 45 -5.07 7.12 6.45
CA PHE A 45 -3.73 6.85 6.97
C PHE A 45 -3.08 5.68 6.20
N GLY A 46 -1.79 5.80 5.93
CA GLY A 46 -1.02 4.77 5.26
C GLY A 46 0.40 4.68 5.82
N GLY A 47 0.99 3.49 5.72
CA GLY A 47 2.35 3.21 6.18
C GLY A 47 3.46 3.54 5.17
N GLY A 48 3.16 4.28 4.09
CA GLY A 48 4.14 4.61 3.06
C GLY A 48 5.31 5.44 3.59
N ARG A 49 6.53 5.08 3.18
CA ARG A 49 7.77 5.76 3.55
C ARG A 49 8.49 6.26 2.31
N ARG A 50 9.15 7.42 2.39
CA ARG A 50 9.95 7.98 1.29
C ARG A 50 11.20 7.17 0.99
N ASP A 51 11.72 6.48 1.97
CA ASP A 51 12.90 5.62 1.87
C ASP A 51 12.61 4.31 1.11
N GLU A 52 11.37 3.84 1.19
CA GLU A 52 10.93 2.58 0.58
C GLU A 52 10.82 2.66 -0.96
N GLU A 53 10.32 3.79 -1.48
CA GLU A 53 10.04 3.93 -2.90
C GLU A 53 10.26 5.37 -3.39
N LYS A 54 11.02 5.52 -4.48
CA LYS A 54 11.33 6.83 -5.07
C LYS A 54 10.08 7.61 -5.48
N SER A 55 9.03 6.94 -5.93
CA SER A 55 7.77 7.59 -6.29
C SER A 55 7.09 8.27 -5.10
N ARG A 56 7.35 7.77 -3.87
CA ARG A 56 6.83 8.34 -2.63
C ARG A 56 7.68 9.48 -2.07
N ALA A 57 8.89 9.68 -2.59
CA ALA A 57 9.76 10.76 -2.12
C ALA A 57 9.16 12.16 -2.31
N LYS A 58 8.27 12.33 -3.28
CA LYS A 58 7.52 13.57 -3.53
C LYS A 58 6.33 13.77 -2.60
N GLU A 59 5.79 12.69 -2.01
CA GLU A 59 4.72 12.76 -1.03
C GLU A 59 5.30 13.16 0.33
N ARG A 60 4.52 13.95 1.05
CA ARG A 60 4.85 14.41 2.40
C ARG A 60 4.05 13.60 3.43
N ILE A 61 4.21 13.92 4.72
CA ILE A 61 3.38 13.33 5.77
C ILE A 61 1.91 13.58 5.44
N PHE A 62 1.56 14.79 5.01
CA PHE A 62 0.22 15.13 4.54
C PHE A 62 0.22 15.32 3.02
N SER A 63 -0.36 14.38 2.30
CA SER A 63 -0.46 14.38 0.85
C SER A 63 -1.88 14.72 0.41
N PHE A 64 -2.06 15.90 -0.17
CA PHE A 64 -3.37 16.41 -0.58
C PHE A 64 -3.86 15.73 -1.86
N ARG A 65 -5.15 15.49 -1.91
CA ARG A 65 -5.86 14.96 -3.06
C ARG A 65 -7.01 15.90 -3.43
N ASN A 66 -7.08 16.25 -4.70
CA ASN A 66 -8.17 17.06 -5.21
C ASN A 66 -9.51 16.27 -5.23
N SER A 67 -10.58 16.90 -5.68
CA SER A 67 -11.92 16.30 -5.78
C SER A 67 -11.98 15.05 -6.64
N ALA A 68 -11.06 14.88 -7.60
CA ALA A 68 -10.89 13.66 -8.39
C ALA A 68 -10.02 12.59 -7.69
N GLN A 69 -9.65 12.83 -6.42
CA GLN A 69 -8.75 11.99 -5.61
C GLN A 69 -7.34 11.82 -6.23
N ALA A 70 -6.95 12.71 -7.14
CA ALA A 70 -5.62 12.75 -7.71
C ALA A 70 -4.69 13.60 -6.84
N TRP A 71 -3.41 13.23 -6.80
CA TRP A 71 -2.41 14.04 -6.14
C TRP A 71 -2.22 15.36 -6.88
N ASP A 72 -2.26 16.47 -6.12
CA ASP A 72 -2.08 17.81 -6.66
C ASP A 72 -0.74 18.41 -6.20
N PRO A 73 0.29 18.38 -7.06
CA PRO A 73 1.60 18.90 -6.70
C PRO A 73 1.61 20.42 -6.50
N LYS A 74 0.69 21.16 -7.14
CA LYS A 74 0.66 22.62 -7.06
C LYS A 74 0.15 23.10 -5.70
N ASN A 75 -0.76 22.34 -5.09
CA ASN A 75 -1.36 22.63 -3.80
C ASN A 75 -0.71 21.86 -2.65
N GLN A 76 0.32 21.05 -2.95
CA GLN A 76 1.08 20.35 -1.91
C GLN A 76 1.77 21.38 -1.01
N ARG A 77 1.46 21.35 0.27
CA ARG A 77 2.02 22.29 1.24
C ARG A 77 3.39 21.80 1.73
N PRO A 78 4.38 22.69 1.85
CA PRO A 78 5.67 22.34 2.43
C PRO A 78 5.53 22.06 3.93
N GLU A 79 6.22 21.02 4.40
CA GLU A 79 6.29 20.64 5.82
C GLU A 79 7.67 21.05 6.40
N MET A 80 7.99 22.34 6.26
CA MET A 80 9.23 22.88 6.77
C MET A 80 9.11 23.20 8.26
N TRP A 81 10.19 22.99 9.01
CA TRP A 81 10.27 23.27 10.46
C TRP A 81 9.13 22.72 11.31
N LYS A 82 8.59 21.52 10.92
CA LYS A 82 7.45 20.89 11.61
C LYS A 82 6.15 21.72 11.55
N LEU A 83 6.03 22.58 10.58
CA LEU A 83 4.79 23.29 10.31
C LEU A 83 3.91 22.44 9.38
N TYR A 84 2.78 22.00 9.89
CA TYR A 84 1.84 21.17 9.15
C TYR A 84 0.57 21.97 8.86
N ASN A 85 0.10 21.86 7.63
CA ASN A 85 -1.18 22.41 7.23
C ASN A 85 -2.10 21.27 6.79
N THR A 86 -3.18 21.09 7.54
CA THR A 86 -4.17 20.03 7.32
C THR A 86 -5.50 20.59 6.79
N LYS A 87 -5.55 21.88 6.42
CA LYS A 87 -6.77 22.49 5.90
C LYS A 87 -7.08 21.94 4.51
N ILE A 88 -8.23 21.28 4.38
CA ILE A 88 -8.80 20.81 3.13
C ILE A 88 -10.08 21.58 2.81
N GLN A 89 -10.42 21.65 1.52
CA GLN A 89 -11.67 22.24 1.04
C GLN A 89 -12.71 21.15 0.82
N LYS A 90 -13.95 21.57 0.58
CA LYS A 90 -15.03 20.65 0.29
C LYS A 90 -14.73 19.83 -0.97
N GLY A 91 -14.81 18.50 -0.85
CA GLY A 91 -14.51 17.56 -1.93
C GLY A 91 -13.03 17.15 -2.04
N GLU A 92 -12.14 17.79 -1.30
CA GLU A 92 -10.75 17.36 -1.18
C GLU A 92 -10.59 16.30 -0.09
N SER A 93 -9.51 15.55 -0.17
CA SER A 93 -9.14 14.55 0.82
C SER A 93 -7.63 14.55 1.08
N MET A 94 -7.22 13.83 2.11
CA MET A 94 -5.83 13.78 2.52
C MET A 94 -5.37 12.34 2.71
N ARG A 95 -4.19 12.01 2.20
CA ARG A 95 -3.43 10.82 2.62
C ARG A 95 -2.45 11.24 3.69
N VAL A 96 -2.45 10.53 4.81
CA VAL A 96 -1.58 10.83 5.94
C VAL A 96 -0.58 9.68 6.10
N PHE A 97 0.71 10.00 6.03
CA PHE A 97 1.81 9.04 6.16
C PHE A 97 2.66 9.39 7.39
N PRO A 98 2.25 8.99 8.59
CA PRO A 98 2.91 9.40 9.84
C PRO A 98 4.39 9.02 9.91
N ILE A 99 4.74 7.90 9.27
CA ILE A 99 6.11 7.35 9.25
C ILE A 99 6.85 7.68 7.94
N SER A 100 6.39 8.68 7.19
CA SER A 100 6.95 9.05 5.87
C SER A 100 8.48 9.30 5.89
N ASN A 101 9.00 9.82 7.00
CA ASN A 101 10.40 10.16 7.16
C ASN A 101 11.24 9.06 7.82
N TRP A 102 10.65 7.93 8.17
CA TRP A 102 11.32 6.85 8.86
C TRP A 102 12.10 5.97 7.87
N THR A 103 13.27 5.53 8.30
CA THR A 103 14.05 4.52 7.60
C THR A 103 13.55 3.10 7.94
N GLU A 104 13.99 2.11 7.18
CA GLU A 104 13.72 0.70 7.49
C GLU A 104 14.21 0.34 8.91
N LYS A 105 15.39 0.82 9.26
CA LYS A 105 15.97 0.62 10.61
C LYS A 105 15.09 1.20 11.71
N ASP A 106 14.53 2.40 11.51
CA ASP A 106 13.65 3.04 12.49
C ASP A 106 12.40 2.19 12.75
N ILE A 107 11.82 1.59 11.68
CA ILE A 107 10.68 0.70 11.79
C ILE A 107 11.01 -0.52 12.65
N TRP A 108 12.11 -1.22 12.34
CA TRP A 108 12.49 -2.41 13.10
C TRP A 108 12.83 -2.12 14.55
N GLN A 109 13.52 -1.01 14.82
CA GLN A 109 13.80 -0.56 16.18
C GLN A 109 12.52 -0.23 16.95
N TYR A 110 11.54 0.39 16.29
CA TYR A 110 10.26 0.71 16.90
C TYR A 110 9.45 -0.55 17.21
N ILE A 111 9.37 -1.49 16.27
CA ILE A 111 8.72 -2.79 16.47
C ILE A 111 9.32 -3.52 17.66
N GLN A 112 10.64 -3.58 17.75
CA GLN A 112 11.35 -4.22 18.84
C GLN A 112 11.09 -3.53 20.18
N ARG A 113 11.22 -2.20 20.21
CA ARG A 113 11.03 -1.41 21.44
C ARG A 113 9.63 -1.51 22.01
N GLU A 114 8.62 -1.43 21.14
CA GLU A 114 7.21 -1.45 21.53
C GLU A 114 6.62 -2.87 21.58
N ASN A 115 7.44 -3.90 21.29
CA ASN A 115 7.04 -5.31 21.23
C ASN A 115 5.78 -5.52 20.36
N ILE A 116 5.81 -4.94 19.15
CA ILE A 116 4.67 -5.00 18.23
C ILE A 116 4.66 -6.37 17.54
N GLU A 117 3.53 -7.05 17.60
CA GLU A 117 3.31 -8.26 16.83
C GLU A 117 3.24 -7.94 15.33
N ILE A 118 4.02 -8.64 14.54
CA ILE A 118 4.04 -8.52 13.09
C ILE A 118 3.71 -9.85 12.41
N VAL A 119 3.22 -9.77 11.18
CA VAL A 119 2.90 -10.98 10.43
C VAL A 119 4.15 -11.81 10.14
N PRO A 120 4.08 -13.16 10.28
CA PRO A 120 5.24 -14.05 10.08
C PRO A 120 5.88 -13.96 8.68
N LEU A 121 5.17 -13.33 7.73
CA LEU A 121 5.67 -13.11 6.36
C LEU A 121 6.93 -12.22 6.32
N TYR A 122 7.10 -11.34 7.30
CA TYR A 122 8.29 -10.47 7.40
C TYR A 122 9.54 -11.18 7.90
N PHE A 123 9.42 -12.39 8.44
CA PHE A 123 10.58 -13.15 8.88
C PHE A 123 11.11 -14.06 7.77
N ALA A 124 12.43 -14.15 7.68
CA ALA A 124 13.09 -15.08 6.78
C ALA A 124 12.64 -16.52 7.08
N LYS A 125 12.13 -17.22 6.08
CA LYS A 125 11.66 -18.59 6.18
C LYS A 125 11.69 -19.24 4.80
N GLU A 126 12.04 -20.52 4.74
CA GLU A 126 11.86 -21.29 3.52
C GLU A 126 10.38 -21.40 3.17
N ARG A 127 10.04 -21.07 1.93
CA ARG A 127 8.68 -21.09 1.41
C ARG A 127 8.64 -21.73 0.02
N PRO A 128 7.61 -22.50 -0.31
CA PRO A 128 7.40 -22.98 -1.68
C PRO A 128 7.11 -21.78 -2.59
N VAL A 129 7.83 -21.69 -3.69
CA VAL A 129 7.64 -20.62 -4.67
C VAL A 129 7.59 -21.18 -6.08
N ILE A 130 6.93 -20.47 -6.98
CA ILE A 130 6.98 -20.71 -8.42
C ILE A 130 7.56 -19.48 -9.13
N TYR A 131 8.19 -19.71 -10.27
CA TYR A 131 8.60 -18.65 -11.18
C TYR A 131 7.56 -18.53 -12.29
N ARG A 132 7.01 -17.33 -12.47
CA ARG A 132 6.07 -17.03 -13.54
C ARG A 132 6.34 -15.62 -14.08
N ASP A 133 6.58 -15.54 -15.38
CA ASP A 133 6.80 -14.26 -16.08
C ASP A 133 7.88 -13.37 -15.43
N GLY A 134 8.98 -13.98 -15.00
CA GLY A 134 10.10 -13.29 -14.33
C GLY A 134 9.84 -12.91 -12.87
N ASN A 135 8.71 -13.30 -12.30
CA ASN A 135 8.36 -13.05 -10.91
C ASN A 135 8.45 -14.32 -10.06
N ILE A 136 8.84 -14.13 -8.80
CA ILE A 136 8.78 -15.18 -7.78
C ILE A 136 7.46 -15.02 -7.04
N ILE A 137 6.63 -16.05 -7.06
CA ILE A 137 5.32 -16.07 -6.43
C ILE A 137 5.29 -17.18 -5.38
N MET A 138 4.94 -16.82 -4.15
CA MET A 138 4.76 -17.81 -3.09
C MET A 138 3.51 -18.65 -3.35
N VAL A 139 3.62 -19.96 -3.12
CA VAL A 139 2.50 -20.89 -3.21
C VAL A 139 1.79 -20.93 -1.86
N ASP A 140 0.75 -20.13 -1.73
CA ASP A 140 -0.09 -20.02 -0.54
C ASP A 140 -1.59 -20.26 -0.84
N ASP A 141 -1.89 -20.67 -2.08
CA ASP A 141 -3.24 -20.78 -2.59
C ASP A 141 -3.36 -21.95 -3.56
N ASP A 142 -4.45 -22.71 -3.50
CA ASP A 142 -4.72 -23.87 -4.35
C ASP A 142 -4.86 -23.53 -5.85
N ARG A 143 -5.04 -22.26 -6.18
CA ARG A 143 -5.07 -21.74 -7.56
C ARG A 143 -3.69 -21.78 -8.22
N LEU A 144 -2.62 -21.79 -7.42
CA LEU A 144 -1.24 -21.95 -7.87
C LEU A 144 -0.85 -23.42 -7.79
N LYS A 145 -1.02 -24.16 -8.90
CA LYS A 145 -0.50 -25.54 -9.00
C LYS A 145 0.97 -25.49 -9.37
N PRO A 146 1.88 -25.89 -8.50
CA PRO A 146 3.30 -25.84 -8.80
C PRO A 146 3.64 -26.89 -9.86
N VAL A 147 4.39 -26.47 -10.89
CA VAL A 147 5.02 -27.36 -11.85
C VAL A 147 6.34 -27.91 -11.27
N SER A 148 6.95 -27.15 -10.35
CA SER A 148 8.12 -27.55 -9.55
C SER A 148 8.17 -26.74 -8.26
N TYR A 149 8.68 -27.34 -7.18
CA TYR A 149 8.93 -26.62 -5.92
C TYR A 149 10.38 -26.14 -5.90
N THR A 150 10.58 -24.85 -5.81
CA THR A 150 11.87 -24.27 -5.45
C THR A 150 11.70 -23.63 -4.07
N HIS A 151 12.54 -24.04 -3.12
CA HIS A 151 12.59 -23.38 -1.81
C HIS A 151 13.56 -22.20 -1.90
N LEU A 152 13.05 -21.00 -1.70
CA LEU A 152 13.86 -19.79 -1.59
C LEU A 152 13.69 -19.18 -0.21
N THR A 153 14.81 -18.83 0.38
CA THR A 153 14.82 -17.93 1.55
C THR A 153 14.71 -16.53 0.99
N LEU A 154 13.58 -15.87 1.22
CA LEU A 154 13.45 -14.45 0.86
C LEU A 154 14.24 -13.65 1.88
N PRO A 155 15.17 -12.77 1.46
CA PRO A 155 15.87 -11.88 2.37
C PRO A 155 14.85 -10.92 3.02
N THR A 156 15.03 -10.71 4.31
CA THR A 156 14.34 -9.64 5.07
C THR A 156 14.90 -8.28 4.68
#